data_33c6264a55964cb1526071bdc724cf6e
#
_entry.id   33c6264a55964cb1526071bdc724cf6e
#
_cell.length_a   1.000
_cell.length_b   1.000
_cell.length_c   1.000
_cell.angle_alpha   90.00
_cell.angle_beta   90.00
_cell.angle_gamma   90.00
#
_symmetry.space_group_name_H-M   'P 1'
#
loop_
_entity.id
_entity.type
_entity.pdbx_description
1 polymer ?
#
loop_
_entity_poly.entity_id
_entity_poly.type
_entity_poly.pdbx_seq_one_letter_code
_entity_poly.pdbx_strand_id
1 'polypeptide(L)'
;MVCAGPVDVSFEANPKEAAECVRMIGPEKNEPTKDCHKDQERATMSSSVRQSATARPPRVVLISTYELGRQPFGLASPAAWLVQAGASVTCMDLSREALHEELLRDADLVGFYVPMHTATRLAAEVVPAVRKLNPRAHLCFYGLYAPVNASYLRGLGAQTILGGEFEAGLVSLLKRLRHPASVPGPQAEPVISLERQHFLVPERRGLPPLSCYAHLSHCDGKPRIAGYTEASRGCKHRCRHCPIVPVYEGRFRIVQQEIVLEDIRGQVATGAEHITFGDPDFFNGIRHAIAIVTALHREHPNLTYDVTIKIEHLLKHAEYLATLRDTGCLFVTSAVESMDDAILARLDKGHTYADFASVVELFRETGLCLAPTFVAFTPWTTLRGYCELLRQLTELELVKQVAPIQLAIRLLIPAGSRLLELAEIRQMIGDFDEGQLVYPWRHSDLRVDELCRRIQERVARGQKNGDTRWGIFESVWKLAHEMAGLAVPPLLEGEELIARAAVPYLTEPWYC
;
A
#
# COMPACT_ATOMS: atom_id res chain seq x y z
N MET A 1 -0.08 1.06 -7.61
CA MET A 1 -0.95 1.67 -6.58
C MET A 1 -0.78 3.16 -6.70
N VAL A 2 -1.78 3.86 -7.20
CA VAL A 2 -1.76 5.32 -7.32
C VAL A 2 -2.65 5.84 -6.20
N CYS A 3 -2.07 6.51 -5.19
CA CYS A 3 -2.84 7.16 -4.15
C CYS A 3 -3.52 8.41 -4.74
N ALA A 4 -4.78 8.63 -4.40
CA ALA A 4 -5.44 9.91 -4.66
C ALA A 4 -4.78 10.98 -3.77
N GLY A 5 -4.46 12.14 -4.32
CA GLY A 5 -4.00 13.27 -3.54
C GLY A 5 -5.11 13.80 -2.63
N PRO A 6 -4.79 14.45 -1.53
CA PRO A 6 -5.81 15.04 -0.68
C PRO A 6 -6.61 16.06 -1.50
N VAL A 7 -7.91 15.98 -1.34
CA VAL A 7 -8.81 17.05 -1.76
C VAL A 7 -8.37 18.29 -1.00
N ASP A 8 -7.89 19.31 -1.68
CA ASP A 8 -7.77 20.64 -1.12
C ASP A 8 -9.20 21.19 -0.96
N VAL A 9 -9.91 20.62 0.00
CA VAL A 9 -11.03 21.31 0.63
C VAL A 9 -10.34 22.26 1.57
N SER A 10 -10.32 23.53 1.22
CA SER A 10 -10.06 24.62 2.14
C SER A 10 -11.17 24.66 3.21
N PHE A 11 -11.23 23.57 3.98
CA PHE A 11 -11.69 23.61 5.34
C PHE A 11 -10.45 24.09 6.12
N GLU A 12 -10.52 25.29 6.65
CA GLU A 12 -9.75 25.67 7.82
C GLU A 12 -10.09 24.61 8.89
N ALA A 13 -9.48 23.44 8.81
CA ALA A 13 -9.55 22.42 9.82
C ALA A 13 -8.84 23.00 11.05
N ASN A 14 -9.65 23.44 11.98
CA ASN A 14 -9.21 23.81 13.30
C ASN A 14 -8.29 22.66 13.81
N PRO A 15 -7.03 22.95 14.20
CA PRO A 15 -6.09 21.92 14.68
C PRO A 15 -6.63 21.06 15.83
N LYS A 16 -7.72 21.48 16.47
CA LYS A 16 -8.43 20.72 17.51
C LYS A 16 -9.31 19.59 16.96
N GLU A 17 -9.83 19.71 15.73
CA GLU A 17 -10.68 18.64 15.13
C GLU A 17 -9.87 17.47 14.57
N ALA A 18 -8.66 17.71 14.06
CA ALA A 18 -7.74 16.65 13.68
C ALA A 18 -7.29 15.83 14.91
N ALA A 19 -7.14 16.47 16.08
CA ALA A 19 -6.83 15.79 17.35
C ALA A 19 -8.03 15.05 17.95
N GLU A 20 -9.26 15.43 17.61
CA GLU A 20 -10.49 14.76 18.07
C GLU A 20 -10.81 13.50 17.25
N CYS A 21 -10.49 13.45 15.98
CA CYS A 21 -10.66 12.23 15.17
C CYS A 21 -9.78 11.08 15.65
N VAL A 22 -8.61 11.37 16.20
CA VAL A 22 -7.71 10.39 16.85
C VAL A 22 -8.22 9.97 18.25
N ARG A 23 -9.13 10.76 18.86
CA ARG A 23 -9.66 10.48 20.21
C ARG A 23 -10.97 9.69 20.23
N MET A 24 -11.66 9.50 19.12
CA MET A 24 -12.97 8.84 19.09
C MET A 24 -12.93 7.32 18.85
N ILE A 25 -11.76 6.70 18.84
CA ILE A 25 -11.63 5.24 18.86
C ILE A 25 -10.89 4.84 20.15
N GLY A 26 -11.55 5.02 21.29
CA GLY A 26 -11.10 4.47 22.57
C GLY A 26 -11.86 3.19 22.88
N PRO A 27 -11.20 2.12 23.35
CA PRO A 27 -11.88 0.88 23.72
C PRO A 27 -12.66 1.05 25.03
N GLU A 28 -13.84 0.43 25.07
CA GLU A 28 -14.62 0.25 26.30
C GLU A 28 -13.79 -0.45 27.38
N LYS A 29 -13.91 0.08 28.59
CA LYS A 29 -13.24 -0.43 29.78
C LYS A 29 -13.79 -1.81 30.16
N ASN A 30 -12.94 -2.81 30.15
CA ASN A 30 -13.13 -4.01 30.96
C ASN A 30 -12.04 -4.09 32.03
N GLU A 31 -12.47 -4.26 33.27
CA GLU A 31 -11.66 -4.31 34.50
C GLU A 31 -10.73 -5.54 34.52
N PRO A 32 -9.60 -5.45 35.26
CA PRO A 32 -8.61 -6.51 35.30
C PRO A 32 -8.96 -7.58 36.36
N THR A 33 -8.86 -8.83 35.96
CA THR A 33 -8.80 -9.97 36.91
C THR A 33 -7.37 -10.17 37.39
N LYS A 34 -7.27 -10.34 38.71
CA LYS A 34 -6.07 -10.47 39.54
C LYS A 34 -5.39 -11.83 39.44
N ASP A 35 -4.09 -11.77 39.67
CA ASP A 35 -3.20 -12.73 40.33
C ASP A 35 -2.80 -14.03 39.61
N CYS A 36 -1.53 -14.08 39.24
CA CYS A 36 -0.69 -15.20 39.64
C CYS A 36 0.80 -14.79 39.74
N HIS A 37 1.25 -14.48 40.96
CA HIS A 37 2.65 -14.51 41.37
C HIS A 37 2.93 -15.85 41.98
N LYS A 38 4.03 -16.56 41.63
CA LYS A 38 5.10 -16.96 42.53
C LYS A 38 6.09 -17.96 41.91
N ASP A 39 7.32 -17.67 42.28
CA ASP A 39 8.45 -18.54 42.61
C ASP A 39 9.24 -19.24 41.48
N GLN A 40 10.45 -18.75 41.29
CA GLN A 40 11.61 -19.64 41.16
C GLN A 40 12.91 -19.02 41.65
N GLU A 41 13.58 -19.85 42.43
CA GLU A 41 14.72 -19.57 43.27
C GLU A 41 16.06 -19.30 42.59
N ARG A 42 16.91 -18.60 43.35
CA ARG A 42 18.33 -18.36 43.08
C ARG A 42 19.14 -19.67 43.11
N ALA A 43 19.96 -19.86 42.11
CA ALA A 43 21.17 -20.68 42.23
C ALA A 43 22.39 -19.82 41.86
N THR A 44 23.17 -19.50 42.89
CA THR A 44 24.51 -18.93 42.78
C THR A 44 25.52 -20.02 42.44
N MET A 45 26.23 -19.85 41.31
CA MET A 45 27.53 -20.47 41.13
C MET A 45 28.52 -19.46 40.52
N SER A 46 29.55 -19.18 41.33
CA SER A 46 30.73 -18.39 40.97
C SER A 46 31.61 -19.16 40.01
N SER A 47 31.91 -18.56 38.86
CA SER A 47 33.17 -18.82 38.14
C SER A 47 33.60 -17.55 37.42
N SER A 48 34.73 -17.03 37.84
CA SER A 48 35.42 -15.85 37.33
C SER A 48 35.98 -16.13 35.94
N VAL A 49 35.24 -15.76 34.89
CA VAL A 49 35.77 -15.50 33.55
C VAL A 49 35.59 -14.00 33.34
N ARG A 50 36.67 -13.30 33.08
CA ARG A 50 36.64 -11.88 32.64
C ARG A 50 35.74 -11.79 31.41
N GLN A 51 34.45 -11.53 31.58
CA GLN A 51 33.54 -11.15 30.53
C GLN A 51 33.92 -9.71 30.14
N SER A 52 34.38 -9.53 28.89
CA SER A 52 34.33 -8.23 28.24
C SER A 52 32.91 -7.67 28.44
N ALA A 53 32.80 -6.46 28.95
CA ALA A 53 31.54 -5.78 29.13
C ALA A 53 30.75 -5.88 27.82
N THR A 54 29.77 -6.77 27.74
CA THR A 54 28.90 -6.91 26.58
C THR A 54 28.09 -5.64 26.49
N ALA A 55 28.44 -4.77 25.54
CA ALA A 55 27.65 -3.58 25.24
C ALA A 55 26.19 -4.00 25.07
N ARG A 56 25.24 -3.26 25.67
CA ARG A 56 23.81 -3.54 25.52
C ARG A 56 23.44 -3.71 24.05
N PRO A 57 22.49 -4.59 23.70
CA PRO A 57 22.01 -4.69 22.34
C PRO A 57 21.46 -3.34 21.88
N PRO A 58 21.74 -2.92 20.61
CA PRO A 58 21.20 -1.68 20.08
C PRO A 58 19.67 -1.72 20.09
N ARG A 59 19.04 -0.63 20.51
CA ARG A 59 17.59 -0.48 20.50
C ARG A 59 17.16 0.17 19.21
N VAL A 60 16.35 -0.55 18.45
CA VAL A 60 15.79 -0.10 17.19
C VAL A 60 14.28 0.02 17.31
N VAL A 61 13.73 1.17 16.94
CA VAL A 61 12.29 1.38 16.81
C VAL A 61 11.98 1.55 15.32
N LEU A 62 11.11 0.69 14.79
CA LEU A 62 10.60 0.77 13.43
C LEU A 62 9.16 1.29 13.47
N ILE A 63 8.87 2.32 12.68
CA ILE A 63 7.58 3.01 12.70
C ILE A 63 6.93 2.91 11.31
N SER A 64 5.69 2.43 11.26
CA SER A 64 4.76 2.59 10.15
C SER A 64 3.68 3.59 10.53
N THR A 65 3.30 4.44 9.61
CA THR A 65 2.20 5.40 9.81
C THR A 65 0.96 5.01 9.03
N TYR A 66 1.10 4.25 7.94
CA TYR A 66 -0.01 3.76 7.12
C TYR A 66 0.44 2.72 6.10
N GLU A 67 -0.29 1.60 5.99
CA GLU A 67 -0.07 0.56 4.97
C GLU A 67 -1.40 -0.04 4.46
N LEU A 68 -2.31 0.81 3.99
CA LEU A 68 -3.60 0.41 3.40
C LEU A 68 -4.43 -0.52 4.30
N GLY A 69 -4.44 -0.27 5.61
CA GLY A 69 -5.17 -1.10 6.59
C GLY A 69 -4.61 -2.49 6.82
N ARG A 70 -3.44 -2.81 6.29
CA ARG A 70 -2.77 -4.11 6.44
C ARG A 70 -1.80 -4.09 7.60
N GLN A 71 -1.53 -5.26 8.19
CA GLN A 71 -0.44 -5.39 9.15
C GLN A 71 0.90 -5.10 8.44
N PRO A 72 1.72 -4.16 8.94
CA PRO A 72 2.85 -3.63 8.22
C PRO A 72 3.93 -4.66 7.92
N PHE A 73 4.00 -5.12 6.66
CA PHE A 73 5.05 -6.02 6.18
C PHE A 73 6.42 -5.34 6.21
N GLY A 74 6.44 -4.03 5.90
CA GLY A 74 7.67 -3.24 5.94
C GLY A 74 8.21 -2.97 7.34
N LEU A 75 7.51 -3.34 8.41
CA LEU A 75 8.06 -3.46 9.77
C LEU A 75 8.51 -4.89 10.04
N ALA A 76 7.68 -5.89 9.71
CA ALA A 76 7.91 -7.29 10.04
C ALA A 76 9.15 -7.87 9.32
N SER A 77 9.33 -7.56 8.03
CA SER A 77 10.48 -8.05 7.26
C SER A 77 11.82 -7.53 7.83
N PRO A 78 12.06 -6.22 7.95
CA PRO A 78 13.34 -5.74 8.49
C PRO A 78 13.53 -6.06 9.98
N ALA A 79 12.46 -6.22 10.76
CA ALA A 79 12.58 -6.64 12.16
C ALA A 79 13.27 -8.00 12.29
N ALA A 80 12.92 -8.98 11.44
CA ALA A 80 13.59 -10.28 11.42
C ALA A 80 15.11 -10.16 11.19
N TRP A 81 15.52 -9.32 10.24
CA TRP A 81 16.93 -9.09 9.92
C TRP A 81 17.69 -8.38 11.05
N LEU A 82 17.09 -7.38 11.66
CA LEU A 82 17.69 -6.61 12.75
C LEU A 82 17.79 -7.44 14.03
N VAL A 83 16.77 -8.25 14.35
CA VAL A 83 16.81 -9.22 15.45
C VAL A 83 17.93 -10.24 15.23
N GLN A 84 18.03 -10.81 14.02
CA GLN A 84 19.13 -11.73 13.68
C GLN A 84 20.50 -11.06 13.78
N ALA A 85 20.58 -9.75 13.50
CA ALA A 85 21.81 -8.96 13.66
C ALA A 85 22.11 -8.58 15.13
N GLY A 86 21.29 -9.02 16.10
CA GLY A 86 21.49 -8.83 17.54
C GLY A 86 20.96 -7.49 18.06
N ALA A 87 19.98 -6.87 17.40
CA ALA A 87 19.28 -5.71 17.94
C ALA A 87 18.06 -6.11 18.80
N SER A 88 17.71 -5.23 19.74
CA SER A 88 16.39 -5.22 20.37
C SER A 88 15.48 -4.35 19.49
N VAL A 89 14.53 -4.96 18.82
CA VAL A 89 13.64 -4.28 17.84
C VAL A 89 12.25 -4.14 18.43
N THR A 90 11.69 -2.95 18.29
CA THR A 90 10.27 -2.65 18.57
C THR A 90 9.64 -2.13 17.29
N CYS A 91 8.54 -2.74 16.87
CA CYS A 91 7.71 -2.27 15.77
C CYS A 91 6.55 -1.45 16.34
N MET A 92 6.20 -0.35 15.69
CA MET A 92 5.14 0.56 16.11
C MET A 92 4.30 0.95 14.90
N ASP A 93 3.04 0.53 14.88
CA ASP A 93 2.09 0.88 13.81
C ASP A 93 1.14 1.99 14.26
N LEU A 94 1.48 3.23 13.91
CA LEU A 94 0.70 4.41 14.30
C LEU A 94 -0.67 4.51 13.61
N SER A 95 -0.97 3.63 12.66
CA SER A 95 -2.33 3.51 12.14
C SER A 95 -3.27 2.77 13.09
N ARG A 96 -2.74 2.07 14.09
CA ARG A 96 -3.48 1.21 15.04
C ARG A 96 -3.20 1.53 16.50
N GLU A 97 -2.09 2.17 16.81
CA GLU A 97 -1.68 2.47 18.17
C GLU A 97 -1.11 3.90 18.29
N ALA A 98 -1.06 4.42 19.49
CA ALA A 98 -0.45 5.71 19.78
C ALA A 98 1.08 5.63 19.77
N LEU A 99 1.74 6.79 19.62
CA LEU A 99 3.18 6.89 19.75
C LEU A 99 3.61 6.61 21.21
N HIS A 100 4.36 5.54 21.43
CA HIS A 100 4.90 5.15 22.73
C HIS A 100 6.21 5.90 23.02
N GLU A 101 6.11 7.03 23.69
CA GLU A 101 7.24 7.94 23.92
C GLU A 101 8.41 7.29 24.68
N GLU A 102 8.10 6.41 25.64
CA GLU A 102 9.10 5.73 26.46
C GLU A 102 10.05 4.83 25.63
N LEU A 103 9.55 4.23 24.55
CA LEU A 103 10.34 3.37 23.66
C LEU A 103 11.31 4.18 22.79
N LEU A 104 10.98 5.43 22.51
CA LEU A 104 11.79 6.32 21.69
C LEU A 104 12.96 6.97 22.47
N ARG A 105 12.80 7.21 23.78
CA ARG A 105 13.81 7.94 24.58
C ARG A 105 15.20 7.33 24.55
N ASP A 106 15.26 6.01 24.50
CA ASP A 106 16.49 5.25 24.55
C ASP A 106 16.83 4.53 23.22
N ALA A 107 16.12 4.83 22.15
CA ALA A 107 16.37 4.25 20.82
C ALA A 107 17.70 4.75 20.26
N ASP A 108 18.52 3.83 19.77
CA ASP A 108 19.75 4.15 19.04
C ASP A 108 19.45 4.48 17.56
N LEU A 109 18.42 3.80 17.01
CA LEU A 109 17.94 3.97 15.63
C LEU A 109 16.41 4.04 15.62
N VAL A 110 15.87 5.04 14.94
CA VAL A 110 14.44 5.12 14.61
C VAL A 110 14.29 5.06 13.09
N GLY A 111 13.63 4.01 12.61
CA GLY A 111 13.37 3.76 11.19
C GLY A 111 11.91 4.03 10.83
N PHE A 112 11.66 4.93 9.89
CA PHE A 112 10.32 5.18 9.33
C PHE A 112 10.13 4.43 8.03
N TYR A 113 9.13 3.56 7.97
CA TYR A 113 8.72 2.88 6.75
C TYR A 113 7.77 3.76 5.93
N VAL A 114 8.18 4.10 4.72
CA VAL A 114 7.44 4.99 3.82
C VAL A 114 7.19 4.33 2.46
N PRO A 115 6.23 3.39 2.39
CA PRO A 115 5.93 2.63 1.17
C PRO A 115 5.18 3.45 0.13
N MET A 116 4.50 4.53 0.53
CA MET A 116 3.60 5.31 -0.32
C MET A 116 3.55 6.78 0.10
N HIS A 117 2.89 7.58 -0.73
CA HIS A 117 2.72 9.02 -0.56
C HIS A 117 2.15 9.39 0.83
N THR A 118 0.98 8.86 1.17
CA THR A 118 0.30 9.16 2.43
C THR A 118 1.15 8.80 3.65
N ALA A 119 1.75 7.61 3.66
CA ALA A 119 2.63 7.19 4.75
C ALA A 119 3.82 8.15 4.92
N THR A 120 4.37 8.68 3.82
CA THR A 120 5.49 9.63 3.86
C THR A 120 5.09 10.96 4.50
N ARG A 121 3.90 11.48 4.16
CA ARG A 121 3.37 12.72 4.75
C ARG A 121 3.11 12.55 6.23
N LEU A 122 2.41 11.49 6.62
CA LEU A 122 2.14 11.20 8.03
C LEU A 122 3.43 10.99 8.84
N ALA A 123 4.43 10.32 8.26
CA ALA A 123 5.73 10.16 8.91
C ALA A 123 6.42 11.51 9.14
N ALA A 124 6.34 12.44 8.20
CA ALA A 124 6.89 13.78 8.35
C ALA A 124 6.28 14.54 9.53
N GLU A 125 4.98 14.36 9.80
CA GLU A 125 4.29 14.95 10.95
C GLU A 125 4.76 14.38 12.30
N VAL A 126 5.23 13.14 12.33
CA VAL A 126 5.73 12.46 13.54
C VAL A 126 7.16 12.83 13.90
N VAL A 127 8.00 13.17 12.90
CA VAL A 127 9.42 13.48 13.09
C VAL A 127 9.70 14.53 14.17
N PRO A 128 8.99 15.67 14.27
CA PRO A 128 9.25 16.66 15.30
C PRO A 128 9.11 16.12 16.72
N ALA A 129 8.10 15.24 16.95
CA ALA A 129 7.90 14.60 18.25
C ALA A 129 9.05 13.64 18.58
N VAL A 130 9.48 12.83 17.62
CA VAL A 130 10.62 11.90 17.81
C VAL A 130 11.90 12.68 18.11
N ARG A 131 12.19 13.76 17.36
CA ARG A 131 13.37 14.61 17.59
C ARG A 131 13.36 15.28 18.95
N LYS A 132 12.18 15.73 19.42
CA LYS A 132 12.02 16.33 20.76
C LYS A 132 12.30 15.30 21.87
N LEU A 133 11.82 14.08 21.71
CA LEU A 133 11.97 12.99 22.68
C LEU A 133 13.40 12.45 22.72
N ASN A 134 14.00 12.27 21.55
CA ASN A 134 15.37 11.73 21.42
C ASN A 134 16.14 12.40 20.28
N PRO A 135 16.78 13.56 20.54
CA PRO A 135 17.56 14.27 19.53
C PRO A 135 18.83 13.52 19.08
N ARG A 136 19.25 12.48 19.82
CA ARG A 136 20.43 11.66 19.51
C ARG A 136 20.13 10.44 18.67
N ALA A 137 18.87 10.02 18.58
CA ALA A 137 18.50 8.87 17.76
C ALA A 137 18.89 9.09 16.30
N HIS A 138 19.49 8.08 15.67
CA HIS A 138 19.73 8.08 14.25
C HIS A 138 18.42 7.89 13.52
N LEU A 139 18.02 8.84 12.65
CA LEU A 139 16.80 8.73 11.84
C LEU A 139 17.10 8.13 10.48
N CYS A 140 16.41 7.04 10.17
CA CYS A 140 16.44 6.37 8.88
C CYS A 140 15.04 6.34 8.27
N PHE A 141 14.91 6.71 7.00
CA PHE A 141 13.70 6.49 6.23
C PHE A 141 13.95 5.39 5.21
N TYR A 142 13.02 4.44 5.08
CA TYR A 142 13.17 3.35 4.16
C TYR A 142 11.84 2.95 3.50
N GLY A 143 11.93 2.28 2.36
CA GLY A 143 10.80 1.90 1.54
C GLY A 143 10.77 2.62 0.20
N LEU A 144 9.67 2.44 -0.55
CA LEU A 144 9.58 2.87 -1.94
C LEU A 144 9.66 4.40 -2.12
N TYR A 145 9.04 5.16 -1.21
CA TYR A 145 8.98 6.62 -1.29
C TYR A 145 10.19 7.33 -0.64
N ALA A 146 11.03 6.63 0.09
CA ALA A 146 12.20 7.24 0.74
C ALA A 146 13.22 7.79 -0.27
N PRO A 147 13.67 7.06 -1.31
CA PRO A 147 14.62 7.57 -2.29
C PRO A 147 14.11 8.76 -3.09
N VAL A 148 12.86 8.70 -3.54
CA VAL A 148 12.28 9.74 -4.40
C VAL A 148 12.03 11.06 -3.66
N ASN A 149 11.93 11.01 -2.33
CA ASN A 149 11.76 12.18 -1.46
C ASN A 149 13.03 12.45 -0.60
N ALA A 150 14.20 11.94 -1.00
CA ALA A 150 15.40 11.99 -0.19
C ALA A 150 15.80 13.40 0.23
N SER A 151 15.69 14.41 -0.65
CA SER A 151 16.01 15.80 -0.33
C SER A 151 15.12 16.34 0.80
N TYR A 152 13.81 16.21 0.64
CA TYR A 152 12.82 16.61 1.64
C TYR A 152 13.05 15.90 3.00
N LEU A 153 13.20 14.58 2.99
CA LEU A 153 13.41 13.79 4.21
C LEU A 153 14.72 14.15 4.93
N ARG A 154 15.77 14.48 4.17
CA ARG A 154 17.02 15.00 4.74
C ARG A 154 16.82 16.37 5.39
N GLY A 155 15.99 17.23 4.79
CA GLY A 155 15.57 18.50 5.40
C GLY A 155 14.87 18.31 6.74
N LEU A 156 14.11 17.23 6.92
CA LEU A 156 13.50 16.84 8.20
C LEU A 156 14.51 16.22 9.20
N GLY A 157 15.75 16.00 8.79
CA GLY A 157 16.81 15.46 9.63
C GLY A 157 17.08 13.97 9.45
N ALA A 158 16.61 13.33 8.38
CA ALA A 158 17.00 11.96 8.05
C ALA A 158 18.51 11.88 7.78
N GLN A 159 19.18 10.98 8.47
CA GLN A 159 20.63 10.74 8.30
C GLN A 159 20.88 9.60 7.31
N THR A 160 19.94 8.66 7.19
CA THR A 160 20.01 7.55 6.24
C THR A 160 18.71 7.39 5.48
N ILE A 161 18.82 7.16 4.17
CA ILE A 161 17.70 6.90 3.25
C ILE A 161 17.98 5.56 2.56
N LEU A 162 17.01 4.64 2.59
CA LEU A 162 17.13 3.31 1.97
C LEU A 162 15.91 3.00 1.11
N GLY A 163 16.12 2.47 -0.07
CA GLY A 163 15.08 2.04 -0.99
C GLY A 163 15.42 0.75 -1.72
N GLY A 164 14.44 0.20 -2.42
CA GLY A 164 14.57 -1.12 -3.04
C GLY A 164 14.58 -2.22 -1.99
N GLU A 165 15.62 -3.03 -1.98
CA GLU A 165 15.86 -4.10 -1.01
C GLU A 165 16.61 -3.53 0.21
N PHE A 166 15.88 -2.96 1.15
CA PHE A 166 16.37 -2.12 2.23
C PHE A 166 16.86 -2.89 3.46
N GLU A 167 16.54 -4.17 3.63
CA GLU A 167 16.84 -4.94 4.85
C GLU A 167 18.34 -5.07 5.10
N ALA A 168 19.12 -5.44 4.08
CA ALA A 168 20.57 -5.53 4.18
C ALA A 168 21.19 -4.16 4.50
N GLY A 169 20.63 -3.08 3.95
CA GLY A 169 21.02 -1.71 4.23
C GLY A 169 20.81 -1.33 5.69
N LEU A 170 19.66 -1.70 6.29
CA LEU A 170 19.37 -1.48 7.71
C LEU A 170 20.34 -2.25 8.62
N VAL A 171 20.69 -3.48 8.27
CA VAL A 171 21.70 -4.27 9.01
C VAL A 171 23.08 -3.62 8.89
N SER A 172 23.48 -3.14 7.71
CA SER A 172 24.73 -2.40 7.52
C SER A 172 24.77 -1.13 8.37
N LEU A 173 23.69 -0.35 8.36
CA LEU A 173 23.53 0.83 9.19
C LEU A 173 23.67 0.48 10.69
N LEU A 174 23.00 -0.57 11.16
CA LEU A 174 23.09 -1.02 12.55
C LEU A 174 24.54 -1.34 12.95
N LYS A 175 25.28 -2.08 12.10
CA LYS A 175 26.70 -2.41 12.33
C LYS A 175 27.56 -1.14 12.39
N ARG A 176 27.32 -0.18 11.52
CA ARG A 176 28.04 1.11 11.49
C ARG A 176 27.78 1.92 12.76
N LEU A 177 26.56 1.97 13.26
CA LEU A 177 26.23 2.67 14.51
C LEU A 177 26.90 2.05 15.72
N ARG A 178 27.16 0.73 15.71
CA ARG A 178 27.88 0.03 16.78
C ARG A 178 29.40 0.27 16.75
N HIS A 179 29.95 0.57 15.57
CA HIS A 179 31.40 0.73 15.36
C HIS A 179 31.69 2.01 14.55
N PRO A 180 31.41 3.20 15.11
CA PRO A 180 31.50 4.46 14.38
C PRO A 180 32.93 4.80 13.87
N ALA A 181 33.97 4.22 14.46
CA ALA A 181 35.36 4.43 14.02
C ALA A 181 35.71 3.70 12.70
N SER A 182 34.87 2.81 12.22
CA SER A 182 35.20 1.92 11.08
C SER A 182 34.73 2.47 9.71
N VAL A 183 33.85 3.47 9.66
CA VAL A 183 33.31 3.99 8.39
C VAL A 183 33.14 5.50 8.44
N PRO A 184 33.92 6.26 7.66
CA PRO A 184 33.76 7.72 7.58
C PRO A 184 32.53 8.10 6.72
N GLY A 185 31.78 9.09 7.18
CA GLY A 185 30.71 9.74 6.41
C GLY A 185 29.30 9.56 6.97
N PRO A 186 28.37 10.44 6.59
CA PRO A 186 27.00 10.44 7.12
C PRO A 186 26.14 9.26 6.64
N GLN A 187 26.43 8.71 5.45
CA GLN A 187 25.74 7.54 4.90
C GLN A 187 26.74 6.73 4.04
N ALA A 188 26.97 5.49 4.42
CA ALA A 188 27.80 4.54 3.65
C ALA A 188 26.93 3.58 2.81
N GLU A 189 25.66 3.38 3.22
CA GLU A 189 24.71 2.51 2.55
C GLU A 189 24.22 3.16 1.25
N PRO A 190 24.05 2.39 0.14
CA PRO A 190 23.45 2.91 -1.08
C PRO A 190 22.01 3.34 -0.82
N VAL A 191 21.60 4.50 -1.38
CA VAL A 191 20.22 5.00 -1.24
C VAL A 191 19.22 4.02 -1.86
N ILE A 192 19.58 3.39 -2.97
CA ILE A 192 18.78 2.32 -3.60
C ILE A 192 19.67 1.09 -3.76
N SER A 193 19.23 -0.03 -3.21
CA SER A 193 19.83 -1.34 -3.45
C SER A 193 18.83 -2.23 -4.15
N LEU A 194 19.25 -2.89 -5.23
CA LEU A 194 18.50 -3.93 -5.91
C LEU A 194 19.29 -5.24 -5.94
N GLU A 195 20.14 -5.45 -4.97
CA GLU A 195 20.87 -6.71 -4.81
C GLU A 195 19.92 -7.85 -4.49
N ARG A 196 20.26 -9.05 -4.93
CA ARG A 196 19.50 -10.25 -4.57
C ARG A 196 19.75 -10.58 -3.11
N GLN A 197 18.67 -10.78 -2.36
CA GLN A 197 18.72 -11.13 -0.95
C GLN A 197 18.22 -12.55 -0.72
N HIS A 198 18.70 -13.15 0.35
CA HIS A 198 18.06 -14.33 0.95
C HIS A 198 17.14 -13.82 2.05
N PHE A 199 15.85 -13.77 1.77
CA PHE A 199 14.86 -13.20 2.69
C PHE A 199 14.74 -14.05 3.96
N LEU A 200 14.27 -13.44 5.03
CA LEU A 200 13.93 -14.12 6.28
C LEU A 200 12.41 -14.13 6.45
N VAL A 201 11.93 -15.10 7.20
CA VAL A 201 10.52 -15.10 7.61
C VAL A 201 10.25 -13.83 8.42
N PRO A 202 9.24 -13.03 8.06
CA PRO A 202 8.92 -11.79 8.74
C PRO A 202 8.66 -11.98 10.24
N GLU A 203 9.22 -11.12 11.07
CA GLU A 203 9.00 -11.12 12.52
C GLU A 203 7.75 -10.26 12.84
N ARG A 204 6.64 -10.93 13.16
CA ARG A 204 5.35 -10.27 13.39
C ARG A 204 4.99 -10.12 14.87
N ARG A 205 5.80 -10.68 15.78
CA ARG A 205 5.60 -10.54 17.23
C ARG A 205 5.76 -9.07 17.62
N GLY A 206 4.84 -8.57 18.44
CA GLY A 206 4.83 -7.17 18.86
C GLY A 206 4.09 -6.22 17.92
N LEU A 207 3.59 -6.69 16.76
CA LEU A 207 2.60 -5.96 15.97
C LEU A 207 1.18 -6.24 16.51
N PRO A 208 0.24 -5.29 16.38
CA PRO A 208 -1.16 -5.54 16.69
C PRO A 208 -1.68 -6.80 15.99
N PRO A 209 -2.62 -7.56 16.59
CA PRO A 209 -3.15 -8.79 15.99
C PRO A 209 -3.88 -8.50 14.67
N LEU A 210 -3.93 -9.49 13.76
CA LEU A 210 -4.55 -9.36 12.44
C LEU A 210 -6.00 -8.87 12.50
N SER A 211 -6.73 -9.19 13.58
CA SER A 211 -8.10 -8.72 13.81
C SER A 211 -8.24 -7.20 13.99
N CYS A 212 -7.14 -6.47 14.21
CA CYS A 212 -7.14 -5.01 14.28
C CYS A 212 -7.04 -4.34 12.90
N TYR A 213 -6.83 -5.13 11.85
CA TYR A 213 -6.61 -4.62 10.48
C TYR A 213 -7.84 -4.82 9.59
N ALA A 214 -7.72 -4.42 8.33
CA ALA A 214 -8.78 -4.56 7.37
C ALA A 214 -9.20 -6.03 7.19
N HIS A 215 -10.50 -6.26 7.12
CA HIS A 215 -11.10 -7.55 6.88
C HIS A 215 -11.53 -7.68 5.43
N LEU A 216 -11.55 -8.90 4.93
CA LEU A 216 -12.18 -9.18 3.65
C LEU A 216 -13.70 -9.23 3.85
N SER A 217 -14.42 -8.33 3.17
CA SER A 217 -15.88 -8.42 3.04
C SER A 217 -16.21 -9.34 1.88
N HIS A 218 -16.94 -10.41 2.16
CA HIS A 218 -17.35 -11.40 1.17
C HIS A 218 -18.87 -11.38 0.99
N CYS A 219 -19.36 -11.92 -0.13
CA CYS A 219 -20.79 -11.96 -0.47
C CYS A 219 -21.67 -12.76 0.53
N ASP A 220 -21.06 -13.65 1.33
CA ASP A 220 -21.73 -14.37 2.42
C ASP A 220 -22.01 -13.52 3.66
N GLY A 221 -21.59 -12.25 3.66
CA GLY A 221 -21.76 -11.29 4.74
C GLY A 221 -20.87 -11.53 5.96
N LYS A 222 -19.97 -12.54 5.92
CA LYS A 222 -19.04 -12.81 7.00
C LYS A 222 -17.69 -12.15 6.74
N PRO A 223 -17.23 -11.25 7.63
CA PRO A 223 -15.88 -10.69 7.51
C PRO A 223 -14.85 -11.80 7.76
N ARG A 224 -13.80 -11.85 6.93
CA ARG A 224 -12.68 -12.77 7.09
C ARG A 224 -11.44 -12.00 7.50
N ILE A 225 -10.69 -12.50 8.44
CA ILE A 225 -9.41 -11.93 8.84
C ILE A 225 -8.42 -12.07 7.69
N ALA A 226 -7.90 -10.93 7.22
CA ALA A 226 -6.97 -10.87 6.11
C ALA A 226 -5.52 -10.70 6.59
N GLY A 227 -4.65 -11.60 6.13
CA GLY A 227 -3.20 -11.46 6.24
C GLY A 227 -2.62 -10.76 5.00
N TYR A 228 -1.32 -10.49 5.05
CA TYR A 228 -0.59 -9.86 3.95
C TYR A 228 0.82 -10.41 3.85
N THR A 229 1.26 -10.71 2.62
CA THR A 229 2.64 -11.14 2.34
C THR A 229 3.09 -10.65 0.96
N GLU A 230 4.37 -10.78 0.67
CA GLU A 230 4.97 -10.45 -0.63
C GLU A 230 5.69 -11.69 -1.19
N ALA A 231 5.32 -12.14 -2.40
CA ALA A 231 6.03 -13.17 -3.13
C ALA A 231 7.10 -12.58 -4.06
N SER A 232 6.94 -11.31 -4.45
CA SER A 232 7.94 -10.55 -5.19
C SER A 232 7.83 -9.05 -4.93
N ARG A 233 8.91 -8.31 -5.18
CA ARG A 233 9.01 -6.85 -5.09
C ARG A 233 9.46 -6.26 -6.40
N GLY A 234 9.05 -5.02 -6.66
CA GLY A 234 9.34 -4.35 -7.93
C GLY A 234 8.47 -4.85 -9.08
N CYS A 235 8.71 -4.36 -10.30
CA CYS A 235 7.90 -4.69 -11.47
C CYS A 235 8.74 -4.63 -12.74
N LYS A 236 8.49 -5.53 -13.69
CA LYS A 236 9.14 -5.53 -15.03
C LYS A 236 8.77 -4.34 -15.88
N HIS A 237 7.60 -3.76 -15.64
CA HIS A 237 7.04 -2.70 -16.45
C HIS A 237 7.58 -1.34 -16.03
N ARG A 238 7.50 -0.37 -16.96
CA ARG A 238 8.05 0.96 -16.78
C ARG A 238 6.98 2.05 -17.00
N CYS A 239 5.75 1.81 -16.53
CA CYS A 239 4.65 2.77 -16.63
C CYS A 239 5.06 4.12 -16.03
N ARG A 240 4.75 5.23 -16.76
CA ARG A 240 5.30 6.55 -16.41
C ARG A 240 4.78 7.12 -15.09
N HIS A 241 3.54 6.82 -14.72
CA HIS A 241 2.93 7.29 -13.46
C HIS A 241 3.32 6.45 -12.24
N CYS A 242 3.91 5.27 -12.45
CA CYS A 242 4.11 4.29 -11.39
C CYS A 242 5.30 4.65 -10.48
N PRO A 243 5.10 4.76 -9.15
CA PRO A 243 6.15 5.13 -8.21
C PRO A 243 7.21 4.03 -8.01
N ILE A 244 6.96 2.81 -8.50
CA ILE A 244 7.92 1.71 -8.42
C ILE A 244 9.09 1.93 -9.39
N VAL A 245 8.81 2.54 -10.53
CA VAL A 245 9.77 2.66 -11.63
C VAL A 245 11.03 3.46 -11.26
N PRO A 246 10.96 4.60 -10.55
CA PRO A 246 12.14 5.34 -10.13
C PRO A 246 13.10 4.55 -9.23
N VAL A 247 12.60 3.52 -8.55
CA VAL A 247 13.40 2.70 -7.63
C VAL A 247 13.86 1.39 -8.29
N TYR A 248 12.96 0.69 -8.96
CA TYR A 248 13.24 -0.65 -9.52
C TYR A 248 13.63 -0.66 -11.00
N GLU A 249 13.32 0.40 -11.76
CA GLU A 249 13.71 0.57 -13.18
C GLU A 249 13.40 -0.64 -14.08
N GLY A 250 12.24 -1.26 -13.89
CA GLY A 250 11.84 -2.45 -14.67
C GLY A 250 12.45 -3.76 -14.15
N ARG A 251 12.99 -3.77 -12.94
CA ARG A 251 13.49 -4.98 -12.27
C ARG A 251 12.53 -5.44 -11.20
N PHE A 252 12.59 -6.73 -10.86
CA PHE A 252 11.87 -7.28 -9.72
C PHE A 252 12.74 -8.30 -8.98
N ARG A 253 12.37 -8.59 -7.73
CA ARG A 253 13.03 -9.54 -6.85
C ARG A 253 12.03 -10.57 -6.35
N ILE A 254 12.42 -11.82 -6.34
CA ILE A 254 11.61 -12.95 -5.86
C ILE A 254 11.95 -13.18 -4.39
N VAL A 255 10.94 -13.32 -3.55
CA VAL A 255 11.05 -13.88 -2.21
C VAL A 255 11.00 -15.40 -2.33
N GLN A 256 11.89 -16.12 -1.65
CA GLN A 256 11.95 -17.58 -1.71
C GLN A 256 10.61 -18.21 -1.32
N GLN A 257 10.16 -19.22 -2.04
CA GLN A 257 8.85 -19.87 -1.84
C GLN A 257 8.67 -20.33 -0.39
N GLU A 258 9.70 -20.92 0.20
CA GLU A 258 9.68 -21.44 1.57
C GLU A 258 9.41 -20.33 2.59
N ILE A 259 9.99 -19.14 2.36
CA ILE A 259 9.82 -17.95 3.23
C ILE A 259 8.38 -17.44 3.13
N VAL A 260 7.84 -17.35 1.91
CA VAL A 260 6.45 -16.91 1.69
C VAL A 260 5.47 -17.86 2.38
N LEU A 261 5.63 -19.18 2.18
CA LEU A 261 4.76 -20.19 2.78
C LEU A 261 4.87 -20.21 4.31
N GLU A 262 6.08 -20.05 4.86
CA GLU A 262 6.27 -20.01 6.31
C GLU A 262 5.64 -18.76 6.95
N ASP A 263 5.76 -17.59 6.30
CA ASP A 263 5.06 -16.38 6.73
C ASP A 263 3.54 -16.58 6.73
N ILE A 264 2.99 -17.20 5.67
CA ILE A 264 1.55 -17.50 5.60
C ILE A 264 1.13 -18.49 6.70
N ARG A 265 1.90 -19.55 6.96
CA ARG A 265 1.60 -20.50 8.05
C ARG A 265 1.50 -19.77 9.40
N GLY A 266 2.44 -18.85 9.67
CA GLY A 266 2.41 -18.03 10.88
C GLY A 266 1.14 -17.18 10.99
N GLN A 267 0.71 -16.58 9.88
CA GLN A 267 -0.52 -15.77 9.84
C GLN A 267 -1.78 -16.62 9.98
N VAL A 268 -1.85 -17.79 9.33
CA VAL A 268 -2.96 -18.75 9.49
C VAL A 268 -3.05 -19.24 10.94
N ALA A 269 -1.91 -19.53 11.57
CA ALA A 269 -1.88 -19.93 12.99
C ALA A 269 -2.41 -18.83 13.94
N THR A 270 -2.38 -17.56 13.52
CA THR A 270 -2.94 -16.42 14.25
C THR A 270 -4.34 -16.01 13.76
N GLY A 271 -4.97 -16.81 12.91
CA GLY A 271 -6.38 -16.67 12.51
C GLY A 271 -6.63 -16.06 11.14
N ALA A 272 -5.62 -15.93 10.26
CA ALA A 272 -5.87 -15.46 8.90
C ALA A 272 -6.70 -16.49 8.11
N GLU A 273 -7.76 -16.01 7.46
CA GLU A 273 -8.67 -16.78 6.60
C GLU A 273 -8.53 -16.38 5.12
N HIS A 274 -7.80 -15.29 4.89
CA HIS A 274 -7.51 -14.73 3.57
C HIS A 274 -6.10 -14.15 3.54
N ILE A 275 -5.39 -14.23 2.40
CA ILE A 275 -4.08 -13.62 2.22
C ILE A 275 -4.11 -12.67 1.01
N THR A 276 -3.75 -11.43 1.23
CA THR A 276 -3.46 -10.48 0.15
C THR A 276 -1.98 -10.59 -0.23
N PHE A 277 -1.68 -10.93 -1.48
CA PHE A 277 -0.33 -10.81 -2.02
C PHE A 277 -0.04 -9.37 -2.43
N GLY A 278 0.97 -8.76 -1.83
CA GLY A 278 1.34 -7.35 -2.03
C GLY A 278 2.19 -7.09 -3.27
N ASP A 279 2.39 -8.08 -4.08
CA ASP A 279 3.14 -7.99 -5.33
C ASP A 279 2.56 -6.92 -6.25
N PRO A 280 3.37 -6.00 -6.80
CA PRO A 280 2.87 -5.01 -7.76
C PRO A 280 2.31 -5.63 -9.05
N ASP A 281 2.80 -6.83 -9.39
CA ASP A 281 2.31 -7.66 -10.47
C ASP A 281 2.73 -9.10 -10.20
N PHE A 282 1.78 -9.91 -9.73
CA PHE A 282 2.03 -11.29 -9.29
C PHE A 282 2.57 -12.18 -10.41
N PHE A 283 2.24 -11.87 -11.68
CA PHE A 283 2.74 -12.60 -12.83
C PHE A 283 4.08 -12.10 -13.38
N ASN A 284 4.79 -11.21 -12.68
CA ASN A 284 6.19 -10.92 -12.98
C ASN A 284 7.06 -12.18 -13.04
N GLY A 285 6.81 -13.12 -12.13
CA GLY A 285 7.47 -14.43 -12.07
C GLY A 285 6.47 -15.57 -12.15
N ILE A 286 5.80 -15.77 -13.28
CA ILE A 286 4.65 -16.68 -13.43
C ILE A 286 4.89 -18.09 -12.85
N ARG A 287 6.01 -18.74 -13.12
CA ARG A 287 6.30 -20.07 -12.58
C ARG A 287 6.41 -20.08 -11.06
N HIS A 288 6.99 -19.01 -10.51
CA HIS A 288 7.12 -18.82 -9.06
C HIS A 288 5.74 -18.59 -8.42
N ALA A 289 4.94 -17.70 -9.01
CA ALA A 289 3.59 -17.39 -8.56
C ALA A 289 2.70 -18.66 -8.50
N ILE A 290 2.66 -19.42 -9.58
CA ILE A 290 1.86 -20.65 -9.67
C ILE A 290 2.37 -21.73 -8.69
N ALA A 291 3.68 -21.88 -8.53
CA ALA A 291 4.24 -22.81 -7.55
C ALA A 291 3.82 -22.47 -6.12
N ILE A 292 3.82 -21.18 -5.75
CA ILE A 292 3.38 -20.73 -4.42
C ILE A 292 1.91 -21.05 -4.20
N VAL A 293 1.00 -20.62 -5.09
CA VAL A 293 -0.45 -20.81 -4.85
C VAL A 293 -0.86 -22.26 -4.91
N THR A 294 -0.19 -23.09 -5.72
CA THR A 294 -0.41 -24.54 -5.76
C THR A 294 0.04 -25.20 -4.45
N ALA A 295 1.19 -24.82 -3.90
CA ALA A 295 1.67 -25.32 -2.62
C ALA A 295 0.77 -24.83 -1.47
N LEU A 296 0.38 -23.57 -1.48
CA LEU A 296 -0.53 -22.95 -0.50
C LEU A 296 -1.86 -23.68 -0.44
N HIS A 297 -2.50 -23.92 -1.59
CA HIS A 297 -3.78 -24.63 -1.64
C HIS A 297 -3.68 -26.08 -1.14
N ARG A 298 -2.57 -26.76 -1.42
CA ARG A 298 -2.33 -28.12 -0.92
C ARG A 298 -2.20 -28.17 0.60
N GLU A 299 -1.57 -27.15 1.22
CA GLU A 299 -1.39 -27.05 2.67
C GLU A 299 -2.64 -26.53 3.37
N HIS A 300 -3.32 -25.56 2.76
CA HIS A 300 -4.48 -24.86 3.31
C HIS A 300 -5.62 -24.75 2.27
N PRO A 301 -6.36 -25.85 1.98
CA PRO A 301 -7.36 -25.89 0.90
C PRO A 301 -8.50 -24.87 1.05
N ASN A 302 -8.78 -24.42 2.27
CA ASN A 302 -9.86 -23.45 2.56
C ASN A 302 -9.37 -21.99 2.64
N LEU A 303 -8.06 -21.77 2.60
CA LEU A 303 -7.49 -20.42 2.63
C LEU A 303 -7.71 -19.75 1.28
N THR A 304 -8.24 -18.54 1.31
CA THR A 304 -8.45 -17.75 0.11
C THR A 304 -7.37 -16.68 -0.05
N TYR A 305 -7.21 -16.14 -1.25
CA TYR A 305 -6.25 -15.07 -1.49
C TYR A 305 -6.69 -14.13 -2.61
N ASP A 306 -6.06 -12.97 -2.69
CA ASP A 306 -6.14 -12.04 -3.82
C ASP A 306 -4.74 -11.64 -4.31
N VAL A 307 -4.68 -11.21 -5.57
CA VAL A 307 -3.45 -10.81 -6.25
C VAL A 307 -3.66 -9.58 -7.10
N THR A 308 -2.60 -8.82 -7.37
CA THR A 308 -2.59 -7.79 -8.41
C THR A 308 -1.87 -8.32 -9.64
N ILE A 309 -2.50 -8.22 -10.82
CA ILE A 309 -1.91 -8.63 -12.10
C ILE A 309 -2.22 -7.59 -13.17
N LYS A 310 -1.24 -7.27 -13.99
CA LYS A 310 -1.36 -6.32 -15.10
C LYS A 310 -2.15 -6.95 -16.26
N ILE A 311 -2.95 -6.14 -16.96
CA ILE A 311 -3.77 -6.56 -18.14
C ILE A 311 -2.94 -7.35 -19.16
N GLU A 312 -1.77 -6.85 -19.53
CA GLU A 312 -0.85 -7.51 -20.47
C GLU A 312 -0.47 -8.94 -20.01
N HIS A 313 -0.24 -9.13 -18.71
CA HIS A 313 0.10 -10.44 -18.16
C HIS A 313 -1.12 -11.36 -18.05
N LEU A 314 -2.32 -10.81 -17.82
CA LEU A 314 -3.57 -11.59 -17.83
C LEU A 314 -3.84 -12.19 -19.21
N LEU A 315 -3.67 -11.42 -20.28
CA LEU A 315 -3.80 -11.92 -21.65
C LEU A 315 -2.71 -12.95 -22.00
N LYS A 316 -1.46 -12.60 -21.67
CA LYS A 316 -0.30 -13.45 -22.02
C LYS A 316 -0.30 -14.79 -21.32
N HIS A 317 -0.90 -14.89 -20.16
CA HIS A 317 -0.89 -16.06 -19.28
C HIS A 317 -2.32 -16.47 -18.90
N ALA A 318 -3.26 -16.32 -19.83
CA ALA A 318 -4.66 -16.63 -19.63
C ALA A 318 -4.89 -18.09 -19.21
N GLU A 319 -4.02 -19.02 -19.65
CA GLU A 319 -4.05 -20.43 -19.30
C GLU A 319 -3.95 -20.72 -17.79
N TYR A 320 -3.42 -19.78 -17.00
CA TYR A 320 -3.28 -19.95 -15.54
C TYR A 320 -4.46 -19.37 -14.74
N LEU A 321 -5.42 -18.70 -15.36
CA LEU A 321 -6.56 -18.11 -14.64
C LEU A 321 -7.40 -19.18 -13.96
N ALA A 322 -7.64 -20.31 -14.61
CA ALA A 322 -8.33 -21.45 -13.99
C ALA A 322 -7.55 -21.97 -12.76
N THR A 323 -6.21 -22.04 -12.85
CA THR A 323 -5.39 -22.44 -11.70
C THR A 323 -5.54 -21.46 -10.53
N LEU A 324 -5.56 -20.14 -10.77
CA LEU A 324 -5.78 -19.15 -9.71
C LEU A 324 -7.14 -19.39 -9.02
N ARG A 325 -8.22 -19.55 -9.81
CA ARG A 325 -9.57 -19.85 -9.29
C ARG A 325 -9.57 -21.13 -8.44
N ASP A 326 -9.04 -22.20 -8.98
CA ASP A 326 -9.07 -23.53 -8.38
C ASP A 326 -8.18 -23.64 -7.13
N THR A 327 -7.22 -22.75 -6.97
CA THR A 327 -6.35 -22.66 -5.78
C THR A 327 -6.83 -21.65 -4.74
N GLY A 328 -8.02 -21.04 -4.92
CA GLY A 328 -8.66 -20.17 -3.91
C GLY A 328 -8.49 -18.69 -4.13
N CYS A 329 -8.07 -18.23 -5.32
CA CYS A 329 -8.09 -16.79 -5.67
C CYS A 329 -9.54 -16.29 -5.72
N LEU A 330 -9.88 -15.33 -4.88
CA LEU A 330 -11.23 -14.75 -4.88
C LEU A 330 -11.40 -13.66 -5.92
N PHE A 331 -10.39 -12.82 -6.08
CA PHE A 331 -10.40 -11.76 -7.09
C PHE A 331 -8.98 -11.37 -7.49
N VAL A 332 -8.88 -10.78 -8.67
CA VAL A 332 -7.65 -10.20 -9.20
C VAL A 332 -7.84 -8.70 -9.34
N THR A 333 -7.02 -7.93 -8.66
CA THR A 333 -6.92 -6.49 -8.88
C THR A 333 -6.10 -6.23 -10.14
N SER A 334 -6.60 -5.36 -11.05
CA SER A 334 -5.83 -4.96 -12.21
C SER A 334 -5.89 -3.47 -12.43
N ALA A 335 -4.70 -2.85 -12.49
CA ALA A 335 -4.55 -1.42 -12.72
C ALA A 335 -4.76 -1.09 -14.22
N VAL A 336 -5.99 -0.85 -14.62
CA VAL A 336 -6.39 -0.47 -15.99
C VAL A 336 -5.99 0.97 -16.26
N GLU A 337 -6.19 1.86 -15.30
CA GLU A 337 -5.94 3.31 -15.26
C GLU A 337 -6.89 4.12 -16.11
N SER A 338 -7.10 3.77 -17.38
CA SER A 338 -7.97 4.49 -18.30
C SER A 338 -8.60 3.53 -19.33
N MET A 339 -9.69 3.95 -19.91
CA MET A 339 -10.30 3.32 -21.09
C MET A 339 -10.05 4.12 -22.39
N ASP A 340 -9.28 5.20 -22.30
CA ASP A 340 -8.83 6.01 -23.44
C ASP A 340 -7.41 5.57 -23.87
N ASP A 341 -7.29 5.03 -25.08
CA ASP A 341 -6.02 4.50 -25.59
C ASP A 341 -4.94 5.59 -25.71
N ALA A 342 -5.32 6.86 -25.95
CA ALA A 342 -4.37 7.96 -25.98
C ALA A 342 -3.81 8.27 -24.59
N ILE A 343 -4.61 8.13 -23.54
CA ILE A 343 -4.16 8.25 -22.14
C ILE A 343 -3.28 7.05 -21.78
N LEU A 344 -3.69 5.82 -22.12
CA LEU A 344 -2.92 4.60 -21.87
C LEU A 344 -1.53 4.67 -22.52
N ALA A 345 -1.43 5.17 -23.74
CA ALA A 345 -0.15 5.39 -24.44
C ALA A 345 0.74 6.41 -23.71
N ARG A 346 0.18 7.53 -23.22
CA ARG A 346 0.92 8.52 -22.42
C ARG A 346 1.41 7.96 -21.10
N LEU A 347 0.63 7.11 -20.46
CA LEU A 347 1.00 6.42 -19.21
C LEU A 347 1.99 5.26 -19.45
N ASP A 348 2.24 4.87 -20.70
CA ASP A 348 3.09 3.72 -21.08
C ASP A 348 2.60 2.41 -20.44
N LYS A 349 1.26 2.16 -20.54
CA LYS A 349 0.61 1.02 -19.86
C LYS A 349 0.85 -0.32 -20.56
N GLY A 350 1.10 -0.32 -21.88
CA GLY A 350 1.34 -1.52 -22.67
C GLY A 350 0.08 -2.35 -22.96
N HIS A 351 -1.12 -1.78 -22.79
CA HIS A 351 -2.40 -2.36 -23.20
C HIS A 351 -3.35 -1.29 -23.71
N THR A 352 -4.40 -1.72 -24.41
CA THR A 352 -5.47 -0.91 -24.98
C THR A 352 -6.80 -1.18 -24.28
N TYR A 353 -7.82 -0.38 -24.59
CA TYR A 353 -9.22 -0.66 -24.18
C TYR A 353 -9.69 -2.04 -24.70
N ALA A 354 -9.35 -2.41 -25.95
CA ALA A 354 -9.72 -3.71 -26.49
C ALA A 354 -9.09 -4.88 -25.73
N ASP A 355 -7.84 -4.74 -25.31
CA ASP A 355 -7.16 -5.72 -24.45
C ASP A 355 -7.87 -5.87 -23.11
N PHE A 356 -8.29 -4.75 -22.48
CA PHE A 356 -9.05 -4.79 -21.24
C PHE A 356 -10.42 -5.46 -21.41
N ALA A 357 -11.16 -5.13 -22.48
CA ALA A 357 -12.43 -5.78 -22.78
C ALA A 357 -12.27 -7.31 -22.95
N SER A 358 -11.19 -7.75 -23.64
CA SER A 358 -10.86 -9.16 -23.77
C SER A 358 -10.58 -9.83 -22.42
N VAL A 359 -9.89 -9.15 -21.50
CA VAL A 359 -9.67 -9.65 -20.14
C VAL A 359 -11.00 -9.79 -19.37
N VAL A 360 -11.93 -8.84 -19.51
CA VAL A 360 -13.26 -8.94 -18.88
C VAL A 360 -13.99 -10.20 -19.33
N GLU A 361 -13.96 -10.54 -20.63
CA GLU A 361 -14.56 -11.78 -21.14
C GLU A 361 -13.86 -13.03 -20.59
N LEU A 362 -12.52 -13.05 -20.59
CA LEU A 362 -11.75 -14.18 -20.00
C LEU A 362 -12.12 -14.42 -18.53
N PHE A 363 -12.35 -13.37 -17.76
CA PHE A 363 -12.75 -13.47 -16.36
C PHE A 363 -14.19 -13.99 -16.21
N ARG A 364 -15.09 -13.62 -17.11
CA ARG A 364 -16.45 -14.17 -17.16
C ARG A 364 -16.44 -15.67 -17.47
N GLU A 365 -15.69 -16.08 -18.50
CA GLU A 365 -15.56 -17.49 -18.89
C GLU A 365 -14.91 -18.33 -17.79
N THR A 366 -13.90 -17.77 -17.12
CA THR A 366 -13.18 -18.47 -16.04
C THR A 366 -14.00 -18.52 -14.75
N GLY A 367 -14.94 -17.59 -14.55
CA GLY A 367 -15.69 -17.44 -13.29
C GLY A 367 -14.84 -16.82 -12.16
N LEU A 368 -13.75 -16.12 -12.50
CA LEU A 368 -12.89 -15.42 -11.56
C LEU A 368 -13.32 -13.93 -11.47
N CYS A 369 -13.28 -13.33 -10.28
CA CYS A 369 -13.65 -11.94 -10.12
C CYS A 369 -12.51 -10.99 -10.53
N LEU A 370 -12.82 -9.98 -11.35
CA LEU A 370 -11.91 -8.89 -11.71
C LEU A 370 -12.27 -7.63 -10.88
N ALA A 371 -11.28 -7.04 -10.22
CA ALA A 371 -11.38 -5.75 -9.51
C ALA A 371 -10.52 -4.70 -10.24
N PRO A 372 -11.07 -4.03 -11.27
CA PRO A 372 -10.30 -3.06 -12.04
C PRO A 372 -10.14 -1.74 -11.27
N THR A 373 -8.97 -1.10 -11.42
CA THR A 373 -8.71 0.21 -10.83
C THR A 373 -8.42 1.25 -11.90
N PHE A 374 -8.80 2.51 -11.63
CA PHE A 374 -8.73 3.61 -12.58
C PHE A 374 -8.12 4.86 -11.96
N VAL A 375 -7.46 5.65 -12.82
CA VAL A 375 -7.12 7.05 -12.55
C VAL A 375 -8.02 7.89 -13.45
N ALA A 376 -9.22 8.18 -12.94
CA ALA A 376 -10.30 8.78 -13.72
C ALA A 376 -9.99 10.21 -14.18
N PHE A 377 -9.18 10.96 -13.39
CA PHE A 377 -8.80 12.33 -13.70
C PHE A 377 -7.30 12.44 -13.96
N THR A 378 -6.98 12.66 -15.22
CA THR A 378 -5.62 12.90 -15.73
C THR A 378 -5.56 14.28 -16.40
N PRO A 379 -4.37 14.83 -16.69
CA PRO A 379 -4.23 16.06 -17.47
C PRO A 379 -4.87 16.03 -18.88
N TRP A 380 -5.25 14.85 -19.34
CA TRP A 380 -5.82 14.64 -20.69
C TRP A 380 -7.30 14.23 -20.66
N THR A 381 -7.87 14.00 -19.49
CA THR A 381 -9.29 13.63 -19.34
C THR A 381 -10.17 14.80 -19.70
N THR A 382 -11.10 14.62 -20.65
CA THR A 382 -12.10 15.62 -21.00
C THR A 382 -13.44 15.33 -20.31
N LEU A 383 -14.35 16.31 -20.21
CA LEU A 383 -15.70 16.07 -19.66
C LEU A 383 -16.42 14.94 -20.42
N ARG A 384 -16.33 14.93 -21.75
CA ARG A 384 -16.90 13.85 -22.57
C ARG A 384 -16.17 12.51 -22.36
N GLY A 385 -14.85 12.53 -22.27
CA GLY A 385 -14.04 11.32 -21.99
C GLY A 385 -14.37 10.71 -20.64
N TYR A 386 -14.69 11.53 -19.63
CA TYR A 386 -15.15 11.02 -18.35
C TYR A 386 -16.54 10.38 -18.45
N CYS A 387 -17.50 10.97 -19.18
CA CYS A 387 -18.79 10.35 -19.44
C CYS A 387 -18.64 9.03 -20.23
N GLU A 388 -17.67 8.98 -21.16
CA GLU A 388 -17.37 7.78 -21.92
C GLU A 388 -16.80 6.66 -21.04
N LEU A 389 -15.91 6.96 -20.07
CA LEU A 389 -15.43 6.00 -19.07
C LEU A 389 -16.63 5.38 -18.32
N LEU A 390 -17.58 6.21 -17.87
CA LEU A 390 -18.75 5.71 -17.15
C LEU A 390 -19.64 4.83 -18.04
N ARG A 391 -19.82 5.21 -19.32
CA ARG A 391 -20.58 4.43 -20.30
C ARG A 391 -19.96 3.05 -20.52
N GLN A 392 -18.65 3.00 -20.74
CA GLN A 392 -17.90 1.77 -20.95
C GLN A 392 -17.95 0.85 -19.70
N LEU A 393 -17.91 1.40 -18.49
CA LEU A 393 -18.11 0.63 -17.25
C LEU A 393 -19.49 -0.02 -17.22
N THR A 394 -20.52 0.68 -17.70
CA THR A 394 -21.89 0.13 -17.79
C THR A 394 -21.99 -0.97 -18.85
N GLU A 395 -21.43 -0.75 -20.03
CA GLU A 395 -21.44 -1.72 -21.13
C GLU A 395 -20.68 -3.01 -20.81
N LEU A 396 -19.56 -2.87 -20.10
CA LEU A 396 -18.77 -4.02 -19.60
C LEU A 396 -19.35 -4.62 -18.30
N GLU A 397 -20.49 -4.11 -17.80
CA GLU A 397 -21.16 -4.59 -16.56
C GLU A 397 -20.23 -4.56 -15.34
N LEU A 398 -19.34 -3.56 -15.24
CA LEU A 398 -18.32 -3.47 -14.20
C LEU A 398 -18.69 -2.55 -13.03
N VAL A 399 -19.85 -1.88 -13.06
CA VAL A 399 -20.24 -0.88 -12.05
C VAL A 399 -20.13 -1.40 -10.62
N LYS A 400 -20.52 -2.66 -10.37
CA LYS A 400 -20.42 -3.28 -9.03
C LYS A 400 -19.01 -3.75 -8.67
N GLN A 401 -18.14 -3.89 -9.66
CA GLN A 401 -16.75 -4.36 -9.49
C GLN A 401 -15.77 -3.20 -9.25
N VAL A 402 -16.14 -1.96 -9.61
CA VAL A 402 -15.34 -0.77 -9.40
C VAL A 402 -15.66 -0.15 -8.04
N ALA A 403 -14.66 0.02 -7.20
CA ALA A 403 -14.83 0.75 -5.95
C ALA A 403 -15.16 2.22 -6.25
N PRO A 404 -16.15 2.86 -5.59
CA PRO A 404 -16.56 4.23 -5.91
C PRO A 404 -15.43 5.25 -5.93
N ILE A 405 -14.43 5.10 -5.07
CA ILE A 405 -13.26 5.98 -5.03
C ILE A 405 -12.50 5.98 -6.36
N GLN A 406 -12.50 4.89 -7.12
CA GLN A 406 -11.83 4.80 -8.42
C GLN A 406 -12.42 5.79 -9.46
N LEU A 407 -13.66 6.21 -9.27
CA LEU A 407 -14.31 7.24 -10.10
C LEU A 407 -13.81 8.66 -9.77
N ALA A 408 -13.11 8.84 -8.66
CA ALA A 408 -12.72 10.12 -8.10
C ALA A 408 -11.19 10.34 -8.07
N ILE A 409 -10.40 9.31 -8.43
CA ILE A 409 -8.93 9.37 -8.35
C ILE A 409 -8.39 10.36 -9.38
N ARG A 410 -7.57 11.29 -8.88
CA ARG A 410 -6.79 12.24 -9.66
C ARG A 410 -5.33 11.79 -9.75
N LEU A 411 -4.73 11.91 -10.92
CA LEU A 411 -3.34 11.53 -11.15
C LEU A 411 -2.39 12.35 -10.27
N LEU A 412 -1.57 11.67 -9.47
CA LEU A 412 -0.47 12.27 -8.74
C LEU A 412 0.81 12.27 -9.58
N ILE A 413 1.58 13.34 -9.47
CA ILE A 413 2.89 13.47 -10.10
C ILE A 413 3.94 13.69 -9.00
N PRO A 414 4.42 12.59 -8.36
CA PRO A 414 5.42 12.69 -7.32
C PRO A 414 6.82 13.00 -7.90
N ALA A 415 7.75 13.36 -7.04
CA ALA A 415 9.16 13.45 -7.39
C ALA A 415 9.66 12.14 -8.04
N GLY A 416 10.51 12.26 -9.05
CA GLY A 416 11.04 11.08 -9.78
C GLY A 416 10.04 10.41 -10.74
N SER A 417 8.81 10.90 -10.87
CA SER A 417 7.84 10.35 -11.83
C SER A 417 8.34 10.48 -13.25
N ARG A 418 8.26 9.41 -14.05
CA ARG A 418 8.58 9.42 -15.48
C ARG A 418 7.58 10.24 -16.31
N LEU A 419 6.46 10.64 -15.74
CA LEU A 419 5.57 11.63 -16.39
C LEU A 419 6.30 12.95 -16.67
N LEU A 420 7.30 13.29 -15.87
CA LEU A 420 8.13 14.48 -16.06
C LEU A 420 9.00 14.41 -17.35
N GLU A 421 9.10 13.25 -18.00
CA GLU A 421 9.72 13.12 -19.33
C GLU A 421 8.87 13.77 -20.45
N LEU A 422 7.54 13.85 -20.24
CA LEU A 422 6.60 14.41 -21.20
C LEU A 422 6.65 15.95 -21.19
N ALA A 423 6.83 16.56 -22.38
CA ALA A 423 6.94 18.01 -22.50
C ALA A 423 5.66 18.73 -22.05
N GLU A 424 4.50 18.17 -22.41
CA GLU A 424 3.20 18.70 -22.01
C GLU A 424 3.00 18.68 -20.48
N ILE A 425 3.50 17.68 -19.79
CA ILE A 425 3.43 17.62 -18.32
C ILE A 425 4.27 18.75 -17.71
N ARG A 426 5.52 18.93 -18.18
CA ARG A 426 6.39 20.00 -17.65
C ARG A 426 5.82 21.41 -17.84
N GLN A 427 4.95 21.59 -18.85
CA GLN A 427 4.27 22.87 -19.10
C GLN A 427 3.04 23.09 -18.21
N MET A 428 2.48 22.03 -17.66
CA MET A 428 1.22 22.06 -16.88
C MET A 428 1.42 22.05 -15.37
N ILE A 429 2.58 21.57 -14.90
CA ILE A 429 2.87 21.45 -13.46
C ILE A 429 3.40 22.76 -12.90
N GLY A 430 3.09 23.01 -11.63
CA GLY A 430 3.76 24.04 -10.81
C GLY A 430 5.06 23.53 -10.19
N ASP A 431 5.66 24.36 -9.33
CA ASP A 431 6.80 23.96 -8.52
C ASP A 431 6.43 22.78 -7.59
N PHE A 432 7.44 22.00 -7.20
CA PHE A 432 7.23 20.89 -6.29
C PHE A 432 6.72 21.37 -4.94
N ASP A 433 5.56 20.89 -4.54
CA ASP A 433 4.97 21.16 -3.23
C ASP A 433 5.51 20.15 -2.20
N GLU A 434 6.42 20.60 -1.34
CA GLU A 434 7.02 19.76 -0.29
C GLU A 434 5.99 19.29 0.76
N GLY A 435 4.95 20.10 1.02
CA GLY A 435 3.90 19.74 1.96
C GLY A 435 2.98 18.64 1.43
N GLN A 436 2.77 18.61 0.11
CA GLN A 436 1.97 17.61 -0.57
C GLN A 436 2.82 16.51 -1.23
N LEU A 437 4.13 16.64 -1.32
CA LEU A 437 5.08 15.71 -1.98
C LEU A 437 4.73 15.42 -3.44
N VAL A 438 4.21 16.40 -4.17
CA VAL A 438 3.81 16.28 -5.57
C VAL A 438 4.11 17.55 -6.35
N TYR A 439 4.15 17.44 -7.67
CA TYR A 439 4.02 18.58 -8.57
C TYR A 439 2.54 18.85 -8.80
N PRO A 440 1.98 19.98 -8.32
CA PRO A 440 0.59 20.33 -8.54
C PRO A 440 0.36 20.63 -10.02
N TRP A 441 -0.79 20.21 -10.54
CA TRP A 441 -1.18 20.52 -11.90
C TRP A 441 -2.65 20.96 -11.97
N ARG A 442 -2.96 21.77 -12.97
CA ARG A 442 -4.32 22.20 -13.27
C ARG A 442 -4.69 21.78 -14.68
N HIS A 443 -5.93 21.35 -14.84
CA HIS A 443 -6.43 21.00 -16.17
C HIS A 443 -6.61 22.25 -17.03
N SER A 444 -6.37 22.14 -18.36
CA SER A 444 -6.56 23.26 -19.29
C SER A 444 -8.02 23.74 -19.38
N ASP A 445 -8.99 22.81 -19.20
CA ASP A 445 -10.41 23.12 -19.00
C ASP A 445 -10.72 23.03 -17.48
N LEU A 446 -10.87 24.18 -16.83
CA LEU A 446 -11.15 24.25 -15.39
C LEU A 446 -12.44 23.53 -14.97
N ARG A 447 -13.36 23.28 -15.91
CA ARG A 447 -14.57 22.50 -15.61
C ARG A 447 -14.27 21.05 -15.29
N VAL A 448 -13.15 20.51 -15.79
CA VAL A 448 -12.68 19.15 -15.44
C VAL A 448 -12.19 19.10 -13.98
N ASP A 449 -11.45 20.13 -13.53
CA ASP A 449 -11.03 20.24 -12.14
C ASP A 449 -12.24 20.36 -11.21
N GLU A 450 -13.24 21.16 -11.59
CA GLU A 450 -14.49 21.30 -10.83
C GLU A 450 -15.31 20.00 -10.81
N LEU A 451 -15.36 19.28 -11.95
CA LEU A 451 -15.98 17.96 -12.00
C LEU A 451 -15.30 16.98 -11.04
N CYS A 452 -13.97 16.94 -11.06
CA CYS A 452 -13.17 16.10 -10.16
C CYS A 452 -13.52 16.38 -8.68
N ARG A 453 -13.48 17.64 -8.26
CA ARG A 453 -13.81 18.07 -6.89
C ARG A 453 -15.23 17.64 -6.49
N ARG A 454 -16.23 17.91 -7.34
CA ARG A 454 -17.63 17.55 -7.04
C ARG A 454 -17.85 16.05 -6.98
N ILE A 455 -17.15 15.26 -7.79
CA ILE A 455 -17.23 13.79 -7.74
C ILE A 455 -16.58 13.27 -6.47
N GLN A 456 -15.41 13.80 -6.07
CA GLN A 456 -14.77 13.44 -4.81
C GLN A 456 -15.70 13.66 -3.62
N GLU A 457 -16.34 14.83 -3.54
CA GLU A 457 -17.32 15.13 -2.50
C GLU A 457 -18.55 14.20 -2.54
N ARG A 458 -19.01 13.84 -3.75
CA ARG A 458 -20.16 12.95 -3.92
C ARG A 458 -19.83 11.53 -3.46
N VAL A 459 -18.67 11.02 -3.86
CA VAL A 459 -18.19 9.70 -3.44
C VAL A 459 -17.97 9.64 -1.94
N ALA A 460 -17.27 10.62 -1.36
CA ALA A 460 -17.04 10.69 0.08
C ALA A 460 -18.34 10.74 0.89
N ARG A 461 -19.31 11.55 0.43
CA ARG A 461 -20.63 11.64 1.07
C ARG A 461 -21.39 10.32 0.98
N GLY A 462 -21.42 9.69 -0.21
CA GLY A 462 -22.11 8.41 -0.41
C GLY A 462 -21.51 7.30 0.46
N GLN A 463 -20.19 7.22 0.55
CA GLN A 463 -19.50 6.26 1.42
C GLN A 463 -19.83 6.51 2.90
N LYS A 464 -19.81 7.77 3.35
CA LYS A 464 -20.16 8.12 4.73
C LYS A 464 -21.61 7.77 5.07
N ASN A 465 -22.53 7.89 4.11
CA ASN A 465 -23.95 7.56 4.29
C ASN A 465 -24.24 6.05 4.19
N GLY A 466 -23.27 5.24 3.76
CA GLY A 466 -23.49 3.82 3.48
C GLY A 466 -24.28 3.55 2.18
N ASP A 467 -24.23 4.50 1.23
CA ASP A 467 -24.89 4.33 -0.07
C ASP A 467 -24.28 3.14 -0.82
N THR A 468 -25.08 2.43 -1.60
CA THR A 468 -24.60 1.32 -2.42
C THR A 468 -23.66 1.82 -3.53
N ARG A 469 -22.77 0.95 -4.01
CA ARG A 469 -21.88 1.26 -5.15
C ARG A 469 -22.69 1.75 -6.36
N TRP A 470 -23.84 1.13 -6.63
CA TRP A 470 -24.75 1.53 -7.70
C TRP A 470 -25.31 2.94 -7.46
N GLY A 471 -25.82 3.24 -6.28
CA GLY A 471 -26.37 4.56 -5.96
C GLY A 471 -25.32 5.68 -6.07
N ILE A 472 -24.08 5.41 -5.62
CA ILE A 472 -22.98 6.36 -5.80
C ILE A 472 -22.68 6.54 -7.30
N PHE A 473 -22.58 5.45 -8.07
CA PHE A 473 -22.34 5.50 -9.52
C PHE A 473 -23.43 6.29 -10.26
N GLU A 474 -24.72 6.02 -9.98
CA GLU A 474 -25.84 6.76 -10.57
C GLU A 474 -25.75 8.27 -10.30
N SER A 475 -25.36 8.63 -9.07
CA SER A 475 -25.22 10.04 -8.71
C SER A 475 -24.04 10.72 -9.43
N VAL A 476 -22.94 9.98 -9.63
CA VAL A 476 -21.77 10.42 -10.42
C VAL A 476 -22.12 10.52 -11.91
N TRP A 477 -22.86 9.55 -12.45
CA TRP A 477 -23.35 9.53 -13.83
C TRP A 477 -24.17 10.80 -14.17
N LYS A 478 -25.18 11.13 -13.35
CA LYS A 478 -25.98 12.33 -13.51
C LYS A 478 -25.13 13.60 -13.52
N LEU A 479 -24.29 13.75 -12.49
CA LEU A 479 -23.40 14.90 -12.35
C LEU A 479 -22.47 15.09 -13.54
N ALA A 480 -21.84 14.00 -14.03
CA ALA A 480 -20.90 14.07 -15.14
C ALA A 480 -21.57 14.53 -16.45
N HIS A 481 -22.74 13.98 -16.79
CA HIS A 481 -23.49 14.36 -17.97
C HIS A 481 -24.00 15.81 -17.91
N GLU A 482 -24.54 16.22 -16.76
CA GLU A 482 -24.95 17.61 -16.54
C GLU A 482 -23.80 18.60 -16.76
N MET A 483 -22.63 18.34 -16.17
CA MET A 483 -21.48 19.22 -16.33
C MET A 483 -20.87 19.18 -17.72
N ALA A 484 -21.01 18.08 -18.45
CA ALA A 484 -20.61 17.97 -19.84
C ALA A 484 -21.61 18.65 -20.80
N GLY A 485 -22.77 19.10 -20.30
CA GLY A 485 -23.86 19.63 -21.13
C GLY A 485 -24.50 18.59 -22.06
N LEU A 486 -24.50 17.33 -21.62
CA LEU A 486 -25.08 16.19 -22.33
C LEU A 486 -26.42 15.79 -21.72
N ALA A 487 -27.33 15.25 -22.52
CA ALA A 487 -28.50 14.58 -22.00
C ALA A 487 -28.05 13.42 -21.08
N VAL A 488 -28.74 13.23 -19.95
CA VAL A 488 -28.48 12.13 -19.04
C VAL A 488 -29.18 10.88 -19.58
N PRO A 489 -28.42 9.87 -20.11
CA PRO A 489 -29.06 8.66 -20.58
C PRO A 489 -29.64 7.86 -19.41
N PRO A 490 -30.76 7.13 -19.58
CA PRO A 490 -31.28 6.27 -18.53
C PRO A 490 -30.29 5.15 -18.25
N LEU A 491 -29.99 4.93 -16.96
CA LEU A 491 -29.28 3.74 -16.49
C LEU A 491 -30.32 2.63 -16.28
N LEU A 492 -30.17 1.53 -17.00
CA LEU A 492 -31.01 0.35 -16.82
C LEU A 492 -30.34 -0.56 -15.78
N GLU A 493 -30.98 -0.70 -14.65
CA GLU A 493 -30.61 -1.70 -13.65
C GLU A 493 -31.20 -3.04 -14.13
N GLY A 494 -30.39 -3.87 -14.77
CA GLY A 494 -30.84 -5.20 -15.18
C GLY A 494 -30.97 -6.13 -13.96
N GLU A 495 -32.06 -6.90 -13.88
CA GLU A 495 -32.27 -7.89 -12.80
C GLU A 495 -31.13 -8.91 -12.72
N GLU A 496 -30.49 -9.28 -13.82
CA GLU A 496 -29.32 -10.15 -13.87
C GLU A 496 -28.06 -9.53 -13.23
N LEU A 497 -27.95 -8.18 -13.18
CA LEU A 497 -26.85 -7.47 -12.50
C LEU A 497 -26.94 -7.60 -10.97
N ILE A 498 -28.11 -7.88 -10.42
CA ILE A 498 -28.32 -8.09 -8.98
C ILE A 498 -27.81 -9.46 -8.55
N ALA A 499 -27.86 -10.45 -9.44
CA ALA A 499 -27.49 -11.85 -9.14
C ALA A 499 -25.98 -12.10 -9.13
N ARG A 500 -25.15 -11.23 -9.75
CA ARG A 500 -23.69 -11.35 -9.68
C ARG A 500 -23.20 -10.88 -8.33
N ALA A 501 -22.60 -11.79 -7.57
CA ALA A 501 -22.03 -11.53 -6.25
C ALA A 501 -21.16 -10.26 -6.27
N ALA A 502 -21.32 -9.39 -5.26
CA ALA A 502 -20.42 -8.27 -5.06
C ALA A 502 -18.98 -8.78 -4.99
N VAL A 503 -18.09 -8.15 -5.74
CA VAL A 503 -16.66 -8.48 -5.67
C VAL A 503 -16.20 -8.38 -4.22
N PRO A 504 -15.55 -9.39 -3.66
CA PRO A 504 -14.95 -9.30 -2.33
C PRO A 504 -13.99 -8.10 -2.28
N TYR A 505 -13.94 -7.41 -1.17
CA TYR A 505 -13.06 -6.26 -1.00
C TYR A 505 -12.56 -6.17 0.44
N LEU A 506 -11.38 -5.60 0.61
CA LEU A 506 -10.88 -5.26 1.93
C LEU A 506 -11.64 -4.03 2.47
N THR A 507 -11.98 -4.06 3.75
CA THR A 507 -12.81 -3.04 4.41
C THR A 507 -12.06 -1.74 4.68
N GLU A 508 -10.80 -1.63 4.27
CA GLU A 508 -10.05 -0.38 4.41
C GLU A 508 -10.69 0.74 3.59
N PRO A 509 -11.10 1.83 4.22
CA PRO A 509 -11.47 3.03 3.50
C PRO A 509 -10.22 3.62 2.85
N TRP A 510 -10.25 3.79 1.53
CA TRP A 510 -9.18 4.45 0.79
C TRP A 510 -9.19 5.96 1.09
N TYR A 511 -8.59 6.36 2.19
CA TYR A 511 -8.29 7.76 2.46
C TYR A 511 -6.90 8.06 1.89
N CYS A 512 -6.87 8.59 0.68
CA CYS A 512 -5.68 9.19 0.09
C CYS A 512 -6.00 10.59 -0.35
#